data_46d9b160daada84eb619ffd24dcd1476
#
_entry.id   46d9b160daada84eb619ffd24dcd1476
#
_cell.length_a   1.000
_cell.length_b   1.000
_cell.length_c   1.000
_cell.angle_alpha   90.00
_cell.angle_beta   90.00
_cell.angle_gamma   90.00
#
_symmetry.space_group_name_H-M   'P 1'
#
loop_
_entity.id
_entity.type
_entity.pdbx_description
1 polymer ?
#
loop_
_entity_poly.entity_id
_entity_poly.type
_entity_poly.pdbx_seq_one_letter_code
_entity_poly.pdbx_strand_id
1 'polypeptide(L)' 'MGSLVEFCGEVRRETQKAYLVFDGAHETWLPKSMIKSERVVASSIKDDRIFEIPEWLAREKGIV' A
#
# COMPACT_ATOMS: atom_id res chain seq x y z
N MET A 1 -13.20 -16.33 -2.74
CA MET A 1 -12.85 -15.55 -1.58
C MET A 1 -11.45 -15.08 -1.68
N GLY A 2 -11.21 -13.84 -1.37
CA GLY A 2 -9.90 -13.29 -1.50
C GLY A 2 -9.10 -13.38 -0.22
N SER A 3 -7.82 -13.66 -0.35
CA SER A 3 -6.87 -13.50 0.74
C SER A 3 -6.44 -12.04 0.79
N LEU A 4 -6.00 -11.62 1.96
CA LEU A 4 -5.42 -10.30 2.16
C LEU A 4 -3.92 -10.44 2.30
N VAL A 5 -3.22 -9.43 1.80
CA VAL A 5 -1.76 -9.36 1.87
C VAL A 5 -1.38 -8.09 2.59
N GLU A 6 -0.44 -8.20 3.52
CA GLU A 6 0.11 -7.05 4.24
C GLU A 6 1.47 -6.71 3.66
N PHE A 7 1.72 -5.43 3.45
CA PHE A 7 3.05 -5.01 3.02
C PHE A 7 3.34 -3.62 3.57
N CYS A 8 4.63 -3.30 3.67
CA CYS A 8 5.08 -1.98 4.12
C CYS A 8 5.45 -1.16 2.90
N GLY A 9 4.87 0.04 2.79
CA GLY A 9 5.18 0.94 1.70
C GLY A 9 5.28 2.38 2.17
N GLU A 10 6.08 3.16 1.44
CA GLU A 10 6.24 4.57 1.73
C GLU A 10 5.27 5.37 0.86
N VAL A 11 4.43 6.21 1.49
CA VAL A 11 3.51 7.06 0.76
C VAL A 11 4.28 8.24 0.19
N ARG A 12 4.33 8.32 -1.13
CA ARG A 12 5.03 9.36 -1.85
C ARG A 12 4.12 10.49 -2.31
N ARG A 13 2.88 10.15 -2.64
CA ARG A 13 1.86 11.11 -3.04
C ARG A 13 0.51 10.60 -2.60
N GLU A 14 -0.44 11.51 -2.51
CA GLU A 14 -1.81 11.17 -2.15
C GLU A 14 -2.76 12.02 -2.95
N THR A 15 -3.79 11.38 -3.49
CA THR A 15 -4.94 12.07 -4.07
C THR A 15 -6.16 11.72 -3.23
N GLN A 16 -7.29 12.30 -3.61
CA GLN A 16 -8.53 12.01 -2.89
C GLN A 16 -8.86 10.51 -2.91
N LYS A 17 -8.48 9.80 -3.99
CA LYS A 17 -8.91 8.42 -4.19
C LYS A 17 -7.78 7.40 -4.11
N ALA A 18 -6.53 7.83 -4.07
CA ALA A 18 -5.42 6.88 -4.17
C ALA A 18 -4.18 7.40 -3.47
N TYR A 19 -3.30 6.45 -3.11
CA TYR A 19 -1.94 6.75 -2.67
C TYR A 19 -0.96 6.28 -3.71
N LEU A 20 0.11 7.05 -3.93
CA LEU A 20 1.28 6.56 -4.65
C LEU A 20 2.25 6.01 -3.62
N VAL A 21 2.51 4.72 -3.68
CA VAL A 21 3.26 4.00 -2.66
C VAL A 21 4.51 3.40 -3.27
N PHE A 22 5.65 3.56 -2.59
CA PHE A 22 6.91 2.93 -2.96
C PHE A 22 7.09 1.70 -2.08
N ASP A 23 7.20 0.53 -2.70
CA ASP A 23 7.26 -0.74 -1.98
C ASP A 23 8.68 -1.27 -1.77
N GLY A 24 9.69 -0.45 -2.09
CA GLY A 24 11.09 -0.85 -2.02
C GLY A 24 11.68 -1.17 -3.37
N ALA A 25 10.85 -1.44 -4.36
CA ALA A 25 11.31 -1.79 -5.70
C ALA A 25 10.77 -0.82 -6.75
N HIS A 26 9.51 -0.42 -6.63
CA HIS A 26 8.89 0.48 -7.60
C HIS A 26 7.71 1.19 -6.96
N GLU A 27 7.24 2.26 -7.61
CA GLU A 27 6.07 3.01 -7.16
C GLU A 27 4.83 2.48 -7.85
N THR A 28 3.72 2.45 -7.11
CA THR A 28 2.45 2.03 -7.67
C THR A 28 1.32 2.80 -7.00
N TRP A 29 0.25 3.03 -7.76
CA TRP A 29 -0.94 3.68 -7.22
C TRP A 29 -1.86 2.64 -6.61
N LEU A 30 -2.28 2.89 -5.36
CA LEU A 30 -3.23 2.03 -4.66
C LEU A 30 -4.53 2.78 -4.48
N PRO A 31 -5.65 2.27 -5.01
CA PRO A 31 -6.94 2.89 -4.75
C PRO A 31 -7.30 2.77 -3.28
N LYS A 32 -7.66 3.89 -2.66
CA LYS A 32 -8.01 3.88 -1.24
C LYS A 32 -9.17 2.96 -0.94
N SER A 33 -10.10 2.82 -1.89
CA SER A 33 -11.26 1.96 -1.70
C SER A 33 -10.91 0.48 -1.59
N MET A 34 -9.72 0.09 -2.05
CA MET A 34 -9.28 -1.31 -1.99
C MET A 34 -8.39 -1.60 -0.79
N ILE A 35 -8.02 -0.59 -0.04
CA ILE A 35 -7.17 -0.75 1.14
C ILE A 35 -8.07 -1.15 2.31
N LYS A 36 -7.85 -2.34 2.87
CA LYS A 36 -8.67 -2.85 3.97
C LYS A 36 -8.24 -2.28 5.30
N SER A 37 -6.93 -2.05 5.49
CA SER A 37 -6.44 -1.34 6.66
C SER A 37 -5.12 -0.68 6.33
N GLU A 38 -4.78 0.35 7.07
CA GLU A 38 -3.49 1.01 6.97
C GLU A 38 -3.07 1.48 8.35
N ARG A 39 -1.77 1.33 8.64
CA ARG A 39 -1.21 1.76 9.93
C ARG A 39 0.08 2.50 9.67
N VAL A 40 0.23 3.65 10.32
CA VAL A 40 1.45 4.45 10.23
C VAL A 40 2.54 3.79 11.09
N VAL A 41 3.76 3.69 10.53
CA VAL A 41 4.90 3.17 11.27
C VAL A 41 5.50 4.34 12.05
N ALA A 42 5.20 4.41 13.34
CA ALA A 42 5.48 5.59 14.16
C ALA A 42 6.97 5.88 14.31
N SER A 43 7.83 4.86 14.22
CA SER A 43 9.27 5.04 14.39
C SER A 43 9.95 5.48 13.10
N SER A 44 9.25 5.52 11.99
CA SER A 44 9.83 5.89 10.71
C SER A 44 9.90 7.41 10.58
N ILE A 45 10.99 7.91 9.98
CA ILE A 45 11.08 9.33 9.63
C ILE A 45 10.44 9.61 8.29
N LYS A 46 10.09 8.56 7.54
CA LYS A 46 9.36 8.66 6.29
C LYS A 46 7.89 8.37 6.56
N ASP A 47 7.06 8.55 5.56
CA ASP A 47 5.65 8.20 5.67
C ASP A 47 5.46 6.72 5.32
N ASP A 48 6.10 5.85 6.10
CA ASP A 48 5.94 4.41 5.92
C ASP A 48 4.66 3.94 6.59
N ARG A 49 3.92 3.10 5.89
CA ARG A 49 2.67 2.55 6.40
C ARG A 49 2.59 1.08 6.06
N ILE A 50 1.89 0.33 6.90
CA ILE A 50 1.58 -1.05 6.64
C ILE A 50 0.18 -1.10 6.07
N PHE A 51 0.07 -1.59 4.83
CA PHE A 51 -1.21 -1.67 4.12
C PHE A 51 -1.66 -3.11 4.04
N GLU A 52 -2.97 -3.30 4.14
CA GLU A 52 -3.59 -4.59 3.91
C GLU A 52 -4.52 -4.47 2.71
N ILE A 53 -4.24 -5.24 1.67
CA ILE A 53 -4.97 -5.17 0.41
C ILE A 53 -5.30 -6.58 -0.07
N PRO A 54 -6.28 -6.73 -0.97
CA PRO A 54 -6.56 -8.04 -1.55
C PRO A 54 -5.35 -8.59 -2.29
N GLU A 55 -5.17 -9.89 -2.20
CA GLU A 55 -4.03 -10.55 -2.84
C GLU A 55 -4.01 -10.32 -4.35
N TRP A 56 -5.19 -10.35 -4.99
CA TRP A 56 -5.24 -10.15 -6.43
C TRP A 56 -4.70 -8.78 -6.83
N LEU A 57 -4.97 -7.77 -6.01
CA LEU A 57 -4.47 -6.42 -6.27
C LEU A 57 -2.95 -6.37 -6.09
N ALA A 58 -2.45 -7.02 -5.03
CA ALA A 58 -1.01 -7.06 -4.78
C ALA A 58 -0.29 -7.73 -5.95
N ARG A 59 -0.85 -8.79 -6.50
CA ARG A 59 -0.25 -9.46 -7.67
C ARG A 59 -0.31 -8.58 -8.91
N GLU A 60 -1.44 -7.91 -9.12
CA GLU A 60 -1.60 -7.03 -10.28
C GLU A 60 -0.60 -5.89 -10.24
N LYS A 61 -0.31 -5.35 -9.06
CA LYS A 61 0.61 -4.24 -8.89
C LYS A 61 2.07 -4.67 -8.75
N GLY A 62 2.33 -5.97 -8.75
CA GLY A 62 3.70 -6.46 -8.65
C GLY A 62 4.27 -6.38 -7.24
N ILE A 63 3.43 -6.31 -6.23
CA ILE A 63 3.87 -6.24 -4.83
C ILE A 63 4.26 -7.62 -4.33
N VAL A 64 3.60 -8.65 -4.82
CA VAL A 64 3.94 -10.04 -4.49
C VAL A 64 4.17 -10.86 -5.73
#